data_a79df05463116c06a1a586a4342280d9
#
_entry.id   a79df05463116c06a1a586a4342280d9
#
_cell.length_a   1.000
_cell.length_b   1.000
_cell.length_c   1.000
_cell.angle_alpha   90.00
_cell.angle_beta   90.00
_cell.angle_gamma   90.00
#
_symmetry.space_group_name_H-M   'P 1'
#
loop_
_entity.id
_entity.type
_entity.pdbx_description
1 polymer ?
#
loop_
_entity_poly.entity_id
_entity_poly.type
_entity_poly.pdbx_seq_one_letter_code
_entity_poly.pdbx_strand_id
1 'polypeptide(L)'
;IHKSKTLRQFLVRPKLLFLLVFFLTISCQPSKNMYMSGETNEFPSIEGNNLNKEKKVVPDDFVDKDLIIIVAFQQWHQGLVDQSINLLESNEMDLTHNIIEVPTIRKTNKLNEIYLDGVMRAGIRDDRIRNRTITAYLNKEEFKEDLDIPNEETIYWFLIEEGTSKILIQGEGIITEKELELIQSY
;
A
#
# COMPACT_ATOMS: atom_id res chain seq x y z
N ILE A 1 -23.19 83.87 31.62
CA ILE A 1 -21.86 83.35 31.18
C ILE A 1 -21.85 81.83 31.33
N HIS A 2 -22.30 81.10 30.42
CA HIS A 2 -21.77 80.53 29.24
C HIS A 2 -20.75 79.43 29.37
N LYS A 3 -21.06 78.24 28.89
CA LYS A 3 -20.25 77.53 27.93
C LYS A 3 -20.89 76.16 27.56
N SER A 4 -21.21 76.04 26.30
CA SER A 4 -21.60 74.83 25.64
C SER A 4 -20.44 73.80 25.64
N LYS A 5 -20.74 72.54 25.82
CA LYS A 5 -19.83 71.45 25.45
C LYS A 5 -20.51 70.49 24.45
N THR A 6 -19.98 70.58 23.29
CA THR A 6 -20.30 69.76 22.11
C THR A 6 -20.07 68.24 22.38
N LEU A 7 -21.11 67.49 22.16
CA LEU A 7 -21.05 66.01 22.19
C LEU A 7 -20.45 65.50 20.85
N ARG A 8 -19.26 65.00 20.92
CA ARG A 8 -18.69 64.29 19.77
C ARG A 8 -19.25 62.85 19.69
N GLN A 9 -20.04 62.61 18.67
CA GLN A 9 -20.46 61.24 18.28
C GLN A 9 -19.27 60.46 17.77
N PHE A 10 -18.92 59.37 18.44
CA PHE A 10 -18.02 58.35 17.94
C PHE A 10 -18.78 57.48 16.94
N LEU A 11 -18.57 57.71 15.66
CA LEU A 11 -18.96 56.80 14.60
C LEU A 11 -18.04 55.57 14.66
N VAL A 12 -18.52 54.50 15.25
CA VAL A 12 -17.88 53.19 15.14
C VAL A 12 -18.17 52.66 13.74
N ARG A 13 -17.13 52.58 12.92
CA ARG A 13 -17.19 52.07 11.55
C ARG A 13 -17.48 50.56 11.57
N PRO A 14 -18.49 50.04 10.88
CA PRO A 14 -18.78 48.60 10.77
C PRO A 14 -17.96 47.97 9.63
N LYS A 15 -16.63 47.99 9.73
CA LYS A 15 -15.74 47.37 8.73
C LYS A 15 -14.85 46.26 9.30
N LEU A 16 -15.07 45.87 10.55
CA LEU A 16 -14.22 44.83 11.19
C LEU A 16 -14.96 43.54 11.51
N LEU A 17 -16.17 43.34 11.01
CA LEU A 17 -16.95 42.12 11.27
C LEU A 17 -17.06 41.21 10.06
N PHE A 18 -16.31 41.46 8.98
CA PHE A 18 -16.37 40.64 7.73
C PHE A 18 -15.12 39.79 7.49
N LEU A 19 -14.23 39.65 8.48
CA LEU A 19 -12.94 38.98 8.28
C LEU A 19 -12.76 37.70 9.13
N LEU A 20 -13.85 37.11 9.63
CA LEU A 20 -13.76 35.93 10.50
C LEU A 20 -14.68 34.77 10.07
N VAL A 21 -15.09 34.73 8.81
CA VAL A 21 -15.88 33.60 8.24
C VAL A 21 -15.17 32.93 7.08
N PHE A 22 -13.87 33.07 6.98
CA PHE A 22 -13.11 32.41 5.91
C PHE A 22 -12.01 31.60 6.55
N PHE A 23 -12.27 30.38 6.97
CA PHE A 23 -11.28 29.28 7.11
C PHE A 23 -11.92 28.07 7.83
N LEU A 24 -12.96 27.49 7.21
CA LEU A 24 -13.29 26.09 7.45
C LEU A 24 -13.67 25.43 6.11
N THR A 25 -12.82 25.57 5.11
CA THR A 25 -12.77 24.56 4.08
C THR A 25 -11.89 23.44 4.62
N ILE A 26 -12.50 22.48 5.28
CA ILE A 26 -11.88 21.18 5.47
C ILE A 26 -11.60 20.67 4.07
N SER A 27 -10.36 20.83 3.63
CA SER A 27 -9.84 20.17 2.44
C SER A 27 -9.83 18.68 2.73
N CYS A 28 -10.92 18.02 2.41
CA CYS A 28 -10.91 16.59 2.20
C CYS A 28 -10.06 16.38 0.94
N GLN A 29 -8.76 16.18 1.12
CA GLN A 29 -7.92 15.71 0.02
C GLN A 29 -8.38 14.29 -0.25
N PRO A 30 -8.83 13.98 -1.48
CA PRO A 30 -9.03 12.60 -1.85
C PRO A 30 -7.69 11.89 -1.73
N SER A 31 -7.66 10.75 -1.04
CA SER A 31 -6.50 9.86 -1.02
C SER A 31 -6.16 9.51 -2.48
N LYS A 32 -4.95 9.91 -2.90
CA LYS A 32 -4.49 9.84 -4.29
C LYS A 32 -3.92 8.46 -4.62
N ASN A 33 -4.53 7.37 -4.16
CA ASN A 33 -3.84 6.11 -4.05
C ASN A 33 -4.49 4.95 -4.79
N MET A 34 -5.40 5.20 -5.72
CA MET A 34 -5.99 4.13 -6.52
C MET A 34 -5.77 4.41 -8.00
N TYR A 35 -4.82 3.71 -8.59
CA TYR A 35 -4.59 3.71 -10.03
C TYR A 35 -5.34 2.55 -10.66
N MET A 36 -6.30 2.85 -11.52
CA MET A 36 -6.75 1.87 -12.50
C MET A 36 -5.66 1.84 -13.57
N SER A 37 -5.08 0.67 -13.80
CA SER A 37 -3.88 0.49 -14.60
C SER A 37 -3.99 1.08 -16.01
N GLY A 38 -2.93 1.79 -16.41
CA GLY A 38 -2.63 2.06 -17.81
C GLY A 38 -2.13 0.80 -18.53
N GLU A 39 -1.96 0.85 -19.79
CA GLU A 39 -1.74 -0.12 -20.87
C GLU A 39 -1.11 -1.52 -20.61
N THR A 40 -0.46 -1.80 -19.48
CA THR A 40 0.01 -3.15 -19.11
C THR A 40 -0.71 -3.62 -17.87
N ASN A 41 -1.81 -4.35 -18.07
CA ASN A 41 -2.69 -4.79 -16.99
C ASN A 41 -2.27 -6.16 -16.42
N GLU A 42 -1.00 -6.53 -16.49
CA GLU A 42 -0.49 -7.83 -16.09
C GLU A 42 0.63 -7.73 -15.07
N PHE A 43 0.55 -8.52 -14.02
CA PHE A 43 1.65 -8.64 -13.05
C PHE A 43 2.77 -9.48 -13.66
N PRO A 44 4.04 -9.02 -13.66
CA PRO A 44 5.14 -9.76 -14.24
C PRO A 44 5.37 -11.08 -13.50
N SER A 45 5.66 -12.14 -14.24
CA SER A 45 6.01 -13.42 -13.63
C SER A 45 7.37 -13.31 -12.94
N ILE A 46 7.40 -13.52 -11.62
CA ILE A 46 8.62 -13.43 -10.80
C ILE A 46 8.87 -14.75 -10.05
N GLU A 47 10.14 -15.13 -9.99
CA GLU A 47 10.58 -16.28 -9.20
C GLU A 47 11.06 -15.83 -7.82
N GLY A 48 10.64 -16.55 -6.77
CA GLY A 48 11.11 -16.36 -5.41
C GLY A 48 11.16 -17.66 -4.63
N ASN A 49 11.65 -17.59 -3.40
CA ASN A 49 11.53 -18.70 -2.46
C ASN A 49 10.69 -18.25 -1.27
N ASN A 50 9.76 -19.11 -0.84
CA ASN A 50 9.13 -18.84 0.44
C ASN A 50 10.14 -19.11 1.59
N LEU A 51 9.81 -18.65 2.79
CA LEU A 51 10.72 -18.83 3.94
C LEU A 51 10.79 -20.30 4.42
N ASN A 52 9.99 -21.20 3.85
CA ASN A 52 10.12 -22.65 4.01
C ASN A 52 11.05 -23.28 2.96
N LYS A 53 11.69 -22.47 2.11
CA LYS A 53 12.64 -22.84 1.05
C LYS A 53 11.99 -23.54 -0.15
N GLU A 54 10.70 -23.34 -0.34
CA GLU A 54 10.02 -23.81 -1.54
C GLU A 54 10.12 -22.72 -2.60
N LYS A 55 10.49 -23.11 -3.82
CA LYS A 55 10.47 -22.23 -4.97
C LYS A 55 9.02 -21.93 -5.34
N LYS A 56 8.72 -20.65 -5.61
CA LYS A 56 7.43 -20.17 -6.06
C LYS A 56 7.60 -19.27 -7.29
N VAL A 57 6.63 -19.33 -8.17
CA VAL A 57 6.46 -18.43 -9.31
C VAL A 57 5.18 -17.63 -9.08
N VAL A 58 5.29 -16.33 -9.00
CA VAL A 58 4.17 -15.41 -8.72
C VAL A 58 3.83 -14.69 -10.03
N PRO A 59 2.55 -14.66 -10.48
CA PRO A 59 1.36 -15.23 -9.84
C PRO A 59 1.10 -16.72 -10.17
N ASP A 60 1.86 -17.34 -11.05
CA ASP A 60 1.57 -18.60 -11.74
C ASP A 60 1.28 -19.81 -10.81
N ASP A 61 1.85 -19.83 -9.60
CA ASP A 61 1.61 -20.90 -8.61
C ASP A 61 0.36 -20.66 -7.74
N PHE A 62 -0.42 -19.59 -7.99
CA PHE A 62 -1.59 -19.18 -7.20
C PHE A 62 -2.83 -19.09 -8.10
N VAL A 63 -3.33 -20.24 -8.55
CA VAL A 63 -4.36 -20.32 -9.59
C VAL A 63 -5.76 -20.75 -9.10
N ASP A 64 -5.91 -20.98 -7.81
CA ASP A 64 -7.14 -21.55 -7.21
C ASP A 64 -8.08 -20.50 -6.62
N LYS A 65 -7.63 -19.26 -6.52
CA LYS A 65 -8.37 -18.09 -6.00
C LYS A 65 -7.74 -16.82 -6.55
N ASP A 66 -8.47 -15.72 -6.46
CA ASP A 66 -7.88 -14.39 -6.63
C ASP A 66 -6.70 -14.19 -5.67
N LEU A 67 -5.68 -13.49 -6.14
CA LEU A 67 -4.43 -13.35 -5.42
C LEU A 67 -4.19 -11.88 -5.00
N ILE A 68 -4.04 -11.65 -3.70
CA ILE A 68 -3.60 -10.36 -3.15
C ILE A 68 -2.09 -10.45 -2.94
N ILE A 69 -1.34 -9.61 -3.68
CA ILE A 69 0.11 -9.50 -3.57
C ILE A 69 0.45 -8.20 -2.86
N ILE A 70 1.22 -8.25 -1.77
CA ILE A 70 1.75 -7.06 -1.10
C ILE A 70 3.26 -7.01 -1.31
N VAL A 71 3.73 -6.03 -2.07
CA VAL A 71 5.14 -5.83 -2.42
C VAL A 71 5.81 -4.88 -1.43
N ALA A 72 6.93 -5.30 -0.86
CA ALA A 72 7.72 -4.52 0.07
C ALA A 72 9.16 -4.36 -0.44
N PHE A 73 9.70 -3.14 -0.41
CA PHE A 73 11.04 -2.81 -0.90
C PHE A 73 12.09 -2.60 0.18
N GLN A 74 11.66 -2.36 1.41
CA GLN A 74 12.50 -1.99 2.54
C GLN A 74 12.12 -2.78 3.79
N GLN A 75 13.09 -3.07 4.64
CA GLN A 75 12.85 -3.83 5.88
C GLN A 75 11.83 -3.13 6.80
N TRP A 76 11.82 -1.81 6.86
CA TRP A 76 10.89 -1.06 7.70
C TRP A 76 9.44 -1.09 7.16
N HIS A 77 9.21 -1.56 5.92
CA HIS A 77 7.86 -1.78 5.38
C HIS A 77 7.09 -2.89 6.12
N GLN A 78 7.77 -3.75 6.88
CA GLN A 78 7.11 -4.88 7.55
C GLN A 78 5.90 -4.45 8.38
N GLY A 79 6.00 -3.32 9.10
CA GLY A 79 4.87 -2.80 9.87
C GLY A 79 3.66 -2.37 9.01
N LEU A 80 3.88 -1.95 7.77
CA LEU A 80 2.82 -1.60 6.83
C LEU A 80 2.17 -2.87 6.25
N VAL A 81 3.01 -3.87 5.92
CA VAL A 81 2.57 -5.19 5.46
C VAL A 81 1.70 -5.86 6.53
N ASP A 82 2.19 -5.91 7.77
CA ASP A 82 1.47 -6.54 8.90
C ASP A 82 0.10 -5.89 9.13
N GLN A 83 -0.01 -4.56 9.05
CA GLN A 83 -1.28 -3.85 9.19
C GLN A 83 -2.26 -4.22 8.07
N SER A 84 -1.80 -4.24 6.81
CA SER A 84 -2.63 -4.61 5.67
C SER A 84 -3.11 -6.07 5.76
N ILE A 85 -2.21 -7.00 6.09
CA ILE A 85 -2.57 -8.41 6.23
C ILE A 85 -3.53 -8.64 7.40
N ASN A 86 -3.29 -7.97 8.54
CA ASN A 86 -4.20 -8.07 9.68
C ASN A 86 -5.61 -7.57 9.34
N LEU A 87 -5.74 -6.51 8.55
CA LEU A 87 -7.04 -6.04 8.08
C LEU A 87 -7.71 -7.11 7.18
N LEU A 88 -6.99 -7.65 6.21
CA LEU A 88 -7.50 -8.70 5.32
C LEU A 88 -7.92 -9.95 6.10
N GLU A 89 -7.07 -10.49 6.97
CA GLU A 89 -7.35 -11.70 7.76
C GLU A 89 -8.51 -11.47 8.77
N SER A 90 -8.61 -10.27 9.38
CA SER A 90 -9.70 -9.94 10.30
C SER A 90 -11.06 -9.87 9.60
N ASN A 91 -11.07 -9.74 8.29
CA ASN A 91 -12.26 -9.76 7.45
C ASN A 91 -12.39 -11.06 6.63
N GLU A 92 -11.71 -12.14 7.05
CA GLU A 92 -11.81 -13.49 6.49
C GLU A 92 -11.44 -13.56 4.99
N MET A 93 -10.66 -12.60 4.48
CA MET A 93 -10.25 -12.56 3.07
C MET A 93 -9.35 -13.75 2.69
N ASP A 94 -8.63 -14.33 3.61
CA ASP A 94 -7.81 -15.54 3.43
C ASP A 94 -8.65 -16.79 3.11
N LEU A 95 -9.95 -16.79 3.38
CA LEU A 95 -10.85 -17.87 2.99
C LEU A 95 -11.17 -17.83 1.49
N THR A 96 -11.22 -16.66 0.89
CA THR A 96 -11.62 -16.43 -0.51
C THR A 96 -10.46 -16.05 -1.43
N HIS A 97 -9.36 -15.55 -0.90
CA HIS A 97 -8.20 -15.09 -1.65
C HIS A 97 -6.92 -15.77 -1.18
N ASN A 98 -5.95 -15.91 -2.07
CA ASN A 98 -4.57 -16.12 -1.68
C ASN A 98 -3.97 -14.78 -1.27
N ILE A 99 -3.31 -14.71 -0.11
CA ILE A 99 -2.66 -13.50 0.38
C ILE A 99 -1.18 -13.79 0.54
N ILE A 100 -0.33 -13.07 -0.20
CA ILE A 100 1.12 -13.21 -0.12
C ILE A 100 1.80 -11.85 0.09
N GLU A 101 2.95 -11.88 0.74
CA GLU A 101 3.88 -10.76 0.80
C GLU A 101 5.13 -11.08 -0.02
N VAL A 102 5.59 -10.09 -0.78
CA VAL A 102 6.75 -10.22 -1.66
C VAL A 102 7.80 -9.17 -1.28
N PRO A 103 8.69 -9.49 -0.32
CA PRO A 103 9.89 -8.70 -0.11
C PRO A 103 10.77 -8.74 -1.36
N THR A 104 10.96 -7.59 -2.02
CA THR A 104 11.80 -7.47 -3.21
C THR A 104 13.19 -6.98 -2.83
N ILE A 105 14.18 -7.78 -3.16
CA ILE A 105 15.59 -7.51 -2.87
C ILE A 105 16.34 -7.40 -4.19
N ARG A 106 17.25 -6.42 -4.30
CA ARG A 106 18.12 -6.32 -5.47
C ARG A 106 18.91 -7.61 -5.64
N LYS A 107 18.89 -8.17 -6.84
CA LYS A 107 19.64 -9.39 -7.18
C LYS A 107 21.11 -9.28 -6.76
N THR A 108 21.59 -10.28 -6.05
CA THR A 108 22.96 -10.34 -5.52
C THR A 108 23.56 -11.74 -5.79
N ASN A 109 24.70 -12.02 -5.18
CA ASN A 109 25.28 -13.37 -5.32
C ASN A 109 24.53 -14.39 -4.43
N LYS A 110 24.56 -15.66 -4.84
CA LYS A 110 23.79 -16.74 -4.21
C LYS A 110 24.07 -16.94 -2.71
N LEU A 111 25.28 -16.65 -2.26
CA LEU A 111 25.64 -16.78 -0.82
C LEU A 111 24.95 -15.72 0.04
N ASN A 112 24.86 -14.48 -0.48
CA ASN A 112 24.15 -13.40 0.20
C ASN A 112 22.63 -13.67 0.22
N GLU A 113 22.05 -14.19 -0.86
CA GLU A 113 20.63 -14.57 -0.89
C GLU A 113 20.33 -15.63 0.18
N ILE A 114 21.12 -16.71 0.25
CA ILE A 114 20.97 -17.77 1.28
C ILE A 114 21.09 -17.20 2.69
N TYR A 115 22.03 -16.26 2.92
CA TYR A 115 22.20 -15.61 4.21
C TYR A 115 20.99 -14.77 4.59
N LEU A 116 20.50 -13.94 3.69
CA LEU A 116 19.32 -13.09 3.91
C LEU A 116 18.07 -13.90 4.20
N ASP A 117 17.80 -14.93 3.38
CA ASP A 117 16.69 -15.86 3.59
C ASP A 117 16.80 -16.54 4.97
N GLY A 118 18.00 -16.91 5.36
CA GLY A 118 18.29 -17.48 6.69
C GLY A 118 17.97 -16.54 7.85
N VAL A 119 18.34 -15.26 7.72
CA VAL A 119 18.05 -14.22 8.72
C VAL A 119 16.54 -13.96 8.82
N MET A 120 15.86 -13.80 7.68
CA MET A 120 14.41 -13.58 7.65
C MET A 120 13.67 -14.77 8.26
N ARG A 121 14.01 -15.97 7.87
CA ARG A 121 13.43 -17.20 8.42
C ARG A 121 13.62 -17.32 9.93
N ALA A 122 14.80 -16.97 10.46
CA ALA A 122 15.08 -17.03 11.89
C ALA A 122 14.21 -16.07 12.71
N GLY A 123 13.81 -14.93 12.13
CA GLY A 123 12.94 -13.94 12.76
C GLY A 123 11.47 -14.33 12.78
N ILE A 124 11.03 -15.20 11.85
CA ILE A 124 9.62 -15.56 11.68
C ILE A 124 9.41 -17.01 12.11
N ARG A 125 8.61 -17.22 13.18
CA ARG A 125 8.35 -18.56 13.74
C ARG A 125 7.08 -19.20 13.21
N ASP A 126 6.09 -18.41 12.82
CA ASP A 126 4.80 -18.88 12.30
C ASP A 126 4.97 -19.45 10.89
N ASP A 127 4.55 -20.69 10.69
CA ASP A 127 4.70 -21.41 9.43
C ASP A 127 3.78 -20.84 8.33
N ARG A 128 2.60 -20.30 8.68
CA ARG A 128 1.71 -19.62 7.73
C ARG A 128 2.39 -18.38 7.16
N ILE A 129 3.02 -17.57 8.02
CA ILE A 129 3.76 -16.38 7.58
C ILE A 129 4.92 -16.80 6.68
N ARG A 130 5.66 -17.86 7.05
CA ARG A 130 6.75 -18.36 6.21
C ARG A 130 6.28 -18.83 4.84
N ASN A 131 5.12 -19.45 4.75
CA ASN A 131 4.56 -19.93 3.48
C ASN A 131 4.15 -18.79 2.57
N ARG A 132 3.55 -17.73 3.10
CA ARG A 132 3.08 -16.59 2.33
C ARG A 132 4.14 -15.54 2.01
N THR A 133 5.28 -15.56 2.71
CA THR A 133 6.41 -14.64 2.48
C THR A 133 7.31 -15.20 1.39
N ILE A 134 7.28 -14.60 0.21
CA ILE A 134 8.05 -15.04 -0.97
C ILE A 134 9.11 -14.00 -1.29
N THR A 135 10.36 -14.28 -0.94
CA THR A 135 11.47 -13.37 -1.22
C THR A 135 11.87 -13.43 -2.68
N ALA A 136 11.75 -12.29 -3.37
CA ALA A 136 12.12 -12.14 -4.78
C ALA A 136 13.44 -11.35 -4.93
N TYR A 137 14.44 -11.99 -5.57
CA TYR A 137 15.73 -11.36 -5.92
C TYR A 137 15.70 -10.97 -7.40
N LEU A 138 15.50 -9.69 -7.68
CA LEU A 138 15.21 -9.21 -9.04
C LEU A 138 15.86 -7.85 -9.37
N ASN A 139 15.74 -7.42 -10.63
CA ASN A 139 16.04 -6.05 -11.02
C ASN A 139 14.89 -5.15 -10.58
N LYS A 140 15.10 -4.40 -9.48
CA LYS A 140 14.04 -3.59 -8.86
C LYS A 140 13.57 -2.44 -9.76
N GLU A 141 14.46 -1.88 -10.58
CA GLU A 141 14.14 -0.80 -11.50
C GLU A 141 13.18 -1.28 -12.59
N GLU A 142 13.50 -2.38 -13.26
CA GLU A 142 12.66 -3.01 -14.27
C GLU A 142 11.30 -3.44 -13.69
N PHE A 143 11.32 -4.10 -12.53
CA PHE A 143 10.08 -4.51 -11.85
C PHE A 143 9.16 -3.32 -11.49
N LYS A 144 9.75 -2.19 -11.08
CA LYS A 144 8.97 -0.98 -10.81
C LYS A 144 8.41 -0.33 -12.09
N GLU A 145 9.19 -0.35 -13.19
CA GLU A 145 8.73 0.12 -14.49
C GLU A 145 7.57 -0.70 -15.01
N ASP A 146 7.64 -2.04 -14.93
CA ASP A 146 6.58 -2.95 -15.37
C ASP A 146 5.25 -2.75 -14.62
N LEU A 147 5.31 -2.27 -13.37
CA LEU A 147 4.15 -2.09 -12.49
C LEU A 147 3.78 -0.63 -12.24
N ASP A 148 4.37 0.33 -12.96
CA ASP A 148 4.19 1.77 -12.77
C ASP A 148 4.42 2.22 -11.30
N ILE A 149 5.36 1.58 -10.59
CA ILE A 149 5.71 1.91 -9.21
C ILE A 149 6.67 3.10 -9.18
N PRO A 150 6.26 4.28 -8.65
CA PRO A 150 7.06 5.50 -8.76
C PRO A 150 8.28 5.56 -7.83
N ASN A 151 8.25 4.87 -6.70
CA ASN A 151 9.30 4.94 -5.68
C ASN A 151 9.29 3.71 -4.76
N GLU A 152 10.17 3.69 -3.74
CA GLU A 152 10.26 2.64 -2.72
C GLU A 152 9.96 3.18 -1.31
N GLU A 153 9.13 4.23 -1.21
CA GLU A 153 8.84 4.89 0.07
C GLU A 153 7.72 4.21 0.87
N THR A 154 6.95 3.34 0.21
CA THR A 154 5.86 2.61 0.85
C THR A 154 5.71 1.21 0.24
N ILE A 155 4.73 0.45 0.69
CA ILE A 155 4.32 -0.81 0.08
C ILE A 155 3.36 -0.56 -1.09
N TYR A 156 3.29 -1.53 -2.01
CA TYR A 156 2.32 -1.56 -3.09
C TYR A 156 1.57 -2.88 -3.05
N TRP A 157 0.28 -2.87 -3.36
CA TRP A 157 -0.52 -4.07 -3.36
C TRP A 157 -1.33 -4.20 -4.65
N PHE A 158 -1.60 -5.45 -5.02
CA PHE A 158 -2.25 -5.82 -6.27
C PHE A 158 -3.28 -6.90 -6.00
N LEU A 159 -4.47 -6.77 -6.58
CA LEU A 159 -5.44 -7.86 -6.70
C LEU A 159 -5.31 -8.45 -8.11
N ILE A 160 -5.00 -9.74 -8.20
CA ILE A 160 -4.82 -10.47 -9.43
C ILE A 160 -5.99 -11.43 -9.63
N GLU A 161 -6.56 -11.46 -10.83
CA GLU A 161 -7.65 -12.35 -11.21
C GLU A 161 -7.22 -13.82 -11.17
N GLU A 162 -8.06 -14.69 -10.61
CA GLU A 162 -7.83 -16.12 -10.47
C GLU A 162 -7.32 -16.76 -11.77
N GLY A 163 -6.23 -17.52 -11.67
CA GLY A 163 -5.66 -18.27 -12.79
C GLY A 163 -5.05 -17.46 -13.91
N THR A 164 -4.85 -16.14 -13.69
CA THR A 164 -4.26 -15.23 -14.67
C THR A 164 -3.14 -14.38 -14.08
N SER A 165 -2.50 -13.53 -14.91
CA SER A 165 -1.59 -12.47 -14.46
C SER A 165 -2.28 -11.10 -14.41
N LYS A 166 -3.58 -11.01 -14.73
CA LYS A 166 -4.30 -9.76 -14.88
C LYS A 166 -4.49 -9.05 -13.55
N ILE A 167 -4.04 -7.81 -13.49
CA ILE A 167 -4.26 -6.92 -12.35
C ILE A 167 -5.69 -6.36 -12.43
N LEU A 168 -6.52 -6.64 -11.44
CA LEU A 168 -7.87 -6.09 -11.28
C LEU A 168 -7.82 -4.73 -10.60
N ILE A 169 -7.03 -4.62 -9.53
CA ILE A 169 -6.83 -3.39 -8.77
C ILE A 169 -5.38 -3.31 -8.31
N GLN A 170 -4.84 -2.11 -8.22
CA GLN A 170 -3.58 -1.84 -7.53
C GLN A 170 -3.70 -0.62 -6.63
N GLY A 171 -2.87 -0.58 -5.59
CA GLY A 171 -2.80 0.54 -4.68
C GLY A 171 -1.45 0.67 -3.98
N GLU A 172 -1.26 1.78 -3.29
CA GLU A 172 -0.04 2.09 -2.53
C GLU A 172 -0.35 2.34 -1.05
N GLY A 173 0.60 2.02 -0.18
CA GLY A 173 0.46 2.17 1.26
C GLY A 173 -0.37 1.06 1.90
N ILE A 174 -0.79 1.28 3.14
CA ILE A 174 -1.60 0.33 3.91
C ILE A 174 -2.98 0.22 3.27
N ILE A 175 -3.48 -1.01 3.10
CA ILE A 175 -4.85 -1.25 2.65
C ILE A 175 -5.82 -0.66 3.68
N THR A 176 -6.70 0.23 3.23
CA THR A 176 -7.73 0.88 4.06
C THR A 176 -9.04 0.10 4.00
N GLU A 177 -9.98 0.39 4.93
CA GLU A 177 -11.33 -0.20 4.91
C GLU A 177 -12.04 0.05 3.55
N LYS A 178 -11.86 1.22 2.97
CA LYS A 178 -12.44 1.54 1.66
C LYS A 178 -11.87 0.69 0.53
N GLU A 179 -10.58 0.42 0.57
CA GLU A 179 -9.91 -0.44 -0.42
C GLU A 179 -10.27 -1.90 -0.19
N LEU A 180 -10.45 -2.32 1.07
CA LEU A 180 -10.99 -3.63 1.41
C LEU A 180 -12.40 -3.83 0.82
N GLU A 181 -13.32 -2.86 1.01
CA GLU A 181 -14.66 -2.90 0.42
C GLU A 181 -14.60 -3.03 -1.11
N LEU A 182 -13.65 -2.34 -1.74
CA LEU A 182 -13.44 -2.44 -3.18
C LEU A 182 -12.94 -3.84 -3.58
N ILE A 183 -11.94 -4.39 -2.88
CA ILE A 183 -11.42 -5.76 -3.13
C ILE A 183 -12.55 -6.78 -3.00
N GLN A 184 -13.41 -6.66 -1.97
CA GLN A 184 -14.55 -7.54 -1.75
C GLN A 184 -15.64 -7.46 -2.84
N SER A 185 -15.62 -6.42 -3.67
CA SER A 185 -16.62 -6.22 -4.72
C SER A 185 -16.28 -6.96 -6.03
N TYR A 186 -15.09 -7.53 -6.13
CA TYR A 186 -14.64 -8.37 -7.25
C TYR A 186 -14.89 -9.84 -6.97
#